data_d30c0f15e5b7ec95cf56bd3752eb9c51
#
_entry.id   d30c0f15e5b7ec95cf56bd3752eb9c51
#
_cell.length_a   1.000
_cell.length_b   1.000
_cell.length_c   1.000
_cell.angle_alpha   90.00
_cell.angle_beta   90.00
_cell.angle_gamma   90.00
#
_symmetry.space_group_name_H-M   'P 1'
#
loop_
_entity.id
_entity.type
_entity.pdbx_description
1 polymer ?
#
loop_
_entity_poly.entity_id
_entity_poly.type
_entity_poly.pdbx_seq_one_letter_code
_entity_poly.pdbx_strand_id
1 'polypeptide(L)'
;LIVDGVGVLFIRPFNHSYANLLLNFEISRVFNVKILPLQRGNYISMILDKIDELLKEVSNLSAKNADEVEQLRLKYLSKKGEINALMADFRNVAADEKKTVGMKINELKQLAKDRINSLKDTVGTANESSVSLDLTRSAYPIRLGTRHPLTIVKNEICNIFQRMGFTLADGPEIDDDLHVFTKLNFAPDHPARDMQDTFFIHKHPNDVTKNVLLRSHTSGDQSHYMETHEPPIRIICPGRVYRNEAISARAHCFFHQVEGLYIDKNVSFTDLKQVLLTFAREMFGPDTDIRLRPSYFPFTEPSAEMDISCFICGGEGCGFCKQTGWVEILGCGMVDPNVLEACGIDSKVYSGYAFGMGVERITNLKYRVSDLRLFSENDLRFLKEFEAAH
;
A
#
# COMPACT_ATOMS: atom_id res chain seq x y z
N LEU A 1 18.03 -57.65 -14.30
CA LEU A 1 17.16 -58.81 -14.00
C LEU A 1 15.85 -58.26 -13.44
N ILE A 2 14.77 -58.34 -14.21
CA ILE A 2 13.43 -58.04 -13.72
C ILE A 2 12.62 -59.31 -13.95
N VAL A 3 11.98 -59.80 -12.91
CA VAL A 3 11.12 -61.01 -12.95
C VAL A 3 9.71 -60.50 -12.88
N ASP A 4 8.94 -60.66 -13.94
CA ASP A 4 7.50 -60.45 -13.95
C ASP A 4 6.76 -61.73 -13.56
N GLY A 5 5.59 -61.61 -12.90
CA GLY A 5 4.85 -62.66 -12.23
C GLY A 5 4.34 -63.84 -13.08
N VAL A 6 4.85 -64.05 -14.28
CA VAL A 6 4.48 -65.17 -15.21
C VAL A 6 5.67 -66.03 -15.60
N GLY A 7 6.83 -65.86 -14.94
CA GLY A 7 7.98 -66.79 -15.07
C GLY A 7 8.78 -66.68 -16.38
N VAL A 8 8.71 -65.55 -17.10
CA VAL A 8 9.50 -65.34 -18.33
C VAL A 8 10.66 -64.38 -18.04
N LEU A 9 11.88 -64.82 -18.23
CA LEU A 9 13.12 -64.04 -18.00
C LEU A 9 13.52 -63.35 -19.29
N PHE A 10 13.46 -62.01 -19.34
CA PHE A 10 13.99 -61.21 -20.45
C PHE A 10 15.43 -60.74 -20.14
N ILE A 11 16.38 -61.14 -20.97
CA ILE A 11 17.77 -60.67 -20.88
C ILE A 11 18.05 -59.70 -22.05
N ARG A 12 18.34 -58.46 -21.78
CA ARG A 12 18.86 -57.51 -22.80
C ARG A 12 20.26 -57.91 -23.26
N PRO A 13 20.53 -57.98 -24.57
CA PRO A 13 21.84 -58.37 -25.06
C PRO A 13 22.89 -57.30 -24.77
N PHE A 14 23.96 -57.67 -24.09
CA PHE A 14 25.19 -56.88 -23.99
C PHE A 14 26.02 -57.08 -25.26
N ASN A 15 26.60 -56.01 -25.76
CA ASN A 15 27.36 -55.95 -27.04
C ASN A 15 28.77 -56.55 -26.94
N HIS A 16 28.91 -57.86 -26.66
CA HIS A 16 30.15 -58.57 -26.95
C HIS A 16 29.82 -60.02 -27.33
N SER A 17 30.16 -60.37 -28.55
CA SER A 17 29.76 -61.60 -29.25
C SER A 17 30.18 -62.91 -28.60
N TYR A 18 31.19 -62.95 -27.73
CA TYR A 18 31.68 -64.16 -27.05
C TYR A 18 31.11 -64.41 -25.66
N ALA A 19 30.84 -63.33 -24.91
CA ALA A 19 30.28 -63.46 -23.56
C ALA A 19 28.82 -63.95 -23.58
N ASN A 20 28.05 -63.61 -24.61
CA ASN A 20 26.65 -64.06 -24.76
C ASN A 20 26.51 -65.53 -25.12
N LEU A 21 27.49 -66.14 -25.79
CA LEU A 21 27.44 -67.56 -26.11
C LEU A 21 27.73 -68.42 -24.86
N LEU A 22 28.66 -68.03 -23.99
CA LEU A 22 28.95 -68.74 -22.76
C LEU A 22 27.86 -68.59 -21.71
N LEU A 23 27.27 -67.42 -21.58
CA LEU A 23 26.16 -67.19 -20.67
C LEU A 23 24.89 -67.98 -21.04
N ASN A 24 24.60 -68.08 -22.35
CA ASN A 24 23.48 -68.86 -22.84
C ASN A 24 23.67 -70.39 -22.65
N PHE A 25 24.92 -70.82 -22.68
CA PHE A 25 25.23 -72.25 -22.49
C PHE A 25 25.14 -72.68 -21.01
N GLU A 26 25.51 -71.79 -20.07
CA GLU A 26 25.36 -72.07 -18.65
C GLU A 26 23.93 -71.98 -18.18
N ILE A 27 23.14 -71.01 -18.66
CA ILE A 27 21.69 -70.88 -18.32
C ILE A 27 20.87 -72.06 -18.82
N SER A 28 21.15 -72.55 -20.02
CA SER A 28 20.41 -73.72 -20.56
C SER A 28 20.71 -75.01 -19.79
N ARG A 29 21.87 -75.12 -19.15
CA ARG A 29 22.28 -76.29 -18.38
C ARG A 29 21.72 -76.30 -16.95
N VAL A 30 21.47 -75.14 -16.38
CA VAL A 30 20.98 -74.99 -15.00
C VAL A 30 19.43 -75.00 -14.92
N PHE A 31 18.75 -74.46 -15.93
CA PHE A 31 17.31 -74.27 -15.87
C PHE A 31 16.47 -75.09 -16.87
N ASN A 32 17.09 -75.93 -17.66
CA ASN A 32 16.41 -76.80 -18.63
C ASN A 32 15.41 -76.11 -19.59
N VAL A 33 15.74 -74.83 -19.99
CA VAL A 33 14.93 -73.96 -20.82
C VAL A 33 15.41 -74.08 -22.29
N LYS A 34 14.58 -74.47 -23.20
CA LYS A 34 14.86 -74.42 -24.65
C LYS A 34 14.83 -72.96 -25.14
N ILE A 35 16.00 -72.40 -25.44
CA ILE A 35 16.11 -71.10 -26.09
C ILE A 35 15.88 -71.31 -27.57
N LEU A 36 14.74 -70.90 -28.06
CA LEU A 36 14.43 -70.86 -29.52
C LEU A 36 15.15 -69.57 -30.08
N PRO A 37 15.96 -69.69 -31.15
CA PRO A 37 16.47 -68.52 -31.84
C PRO A 37 15.31 -67.76 -32.48
N LEU A 38 15.20 -66.43 -32.21
CA LEU A 38 14.27 -65.53 -32.86
C LEU A 38 14.48 -65.67 -34.39
N GLN A 39 13.41 -66.14 -35.08
CA GLN A 39 13.44 -66.21 -36.54
C GLN A 39 13.66 -64.82 -37.10
N ARG A 40 14.53 -64.66 -38.09
CA ARG A 40 14.94 -63.39 -38.73
C ARG A 40 13.75 -62.53 -39.18
N GLY A 41 12.61 -63.10 -39.52
CA GLY A 41 11.39 -62.37 -39.89
C GLY A 41 10.78 -61.59 -38.74
N ASN A 42 10.84 -62.06 -37.46
CA ASN A 42 10.24 -61.39 -36.32
C ASN A 42 11.04 -60.10 -35.89
N TYR A 43 12.37 -60.04 -36.15
CA TYR A 43 13.19 -58.89 -35.79
C TYR A 43 12.89 -57.67 -36.68
N ILE A 44 12.65 -57.89 -37.97
CA ILE A 44 12.33 -56.85 -38.96
C ILE A 44 10.92 -56.30 -38.71
N SER A 45 9.94 -57.21 -38.48
CA SER A 45 8.60 -56.77 -38.07
C SER A 45 8.62 -55.88 -36.85
N MET A 46 9.39 -56.21 -35.82
CA MET A 46 9.53 -55.41 -34.60
C MET A 46 10.15 -54.04 -34.86
N ILE A 47 11.13 -53.92 -35.79
CA ILE A 47 11.72 -52.60 -36.14
C ILE A 47 10.70 -51.76 -36.93
N LEU A 48 9.97 -52.37 -37.88
CA LEU A 48 8.94 -51.68 -38.65
C LEU A 48 7.80 -51.20 -37.77
N ASP A 49 7.33 -52.03 -36.84
CA ASP A 49 6.25 -51.69 -35.88
C ASP A 49 6.69 -50.51 -35.01
N LYS A 50 7.95 -50.50 -34.56
CA LYS A 50 8.50 -49.40 -33.76
C LYS A 50 8.66 -48.10 -34.57
N ILE A 51 9.00 -48.17 -35.84
CA ILE A 51 9.04 -47.01 -36.74
C ILE A 51 7.63 -46.46 -36.94
N ASP A 52 6.64 -47.32 -37.16
CA ASP A 52 5.25 -46.95 -37.40
C ASP A 52 4.61 -46.33 -36.10
N GLU A 53 5.01 -46.80 -34.92
CA GLU A 53 4.66 -46.22 -33.62
C GLU A 53 5.26 -44.83 -33.47
N LEU A 54 6.54 -44.67 -33.73
CA LEU A 54 7.23 -43.36 -33.65
C LEU A 54 6.71 -42.38 -34.71
N LEU A 55 6.31 -42.82 -35.88
CA LEU A 55 5.67 -41.97 -36.90
C LEU A 55 4.34 -41.41 -36.37
N LYS A 56 3.55 -42.20 -35.64
CA LYS A 56 2.32 -41.72 -35.00
C LYS A 56 2.58 -40.77 -33.86
N GLU A 57 3.58 -41.05 -32.99
CA GLU A 57 3.97 -40.14 -31.90
C GLU A 57 4.44 -38.79 -32.45
N VAL A 58 5.33 -38.82 -33.44
CA VAL A 58 5.92 -37.58 -34.03
C VAL A 58 4.85 -36.74 -34.72
N SER A 59 3.86 -37.36 -35.39
CA SER A 59 2.79 -36.61 -36.03
C SER A 59 1.89 -35.85 -35.01
N ASN A 60 1.75 -36.36 -33.81
CA ASN A 60 0.89 -35.82 -32.74
C ASN A 60 1.64 -34.92 -31.74
N LEU A 61 2.92 -34.58 -32.00
CA LEU A 61 3.70 -33.72 -31.10
C LEU A 61 3.08 -32.32 -30.94
N SER A 62 3.01 -31.87 -29.70
CA SER A 62 2.62 -30.53 -29.35
C SER A 62 3.61 -29.96 -28.30
N ALA A 63 3.81 -28.67 -28.30
CA ALA A 63 4.65 -27.97 -27.32
C ALA A 63 4.02 -26.61 -26.96
N LYS A 64 4.14 -26.21 -25.71
CA LYS A 64 3.57 -24.97 -25.21
C LYS A 64 4.60 -23.87 -25.09
N ASN A 65 5.87 -24.21 -25.00
CA ASN A 65 6.98 -23.26 -24.82
C ASN A 65 8.24 -23.72 -25.55
N ALA A 66 9.23 -22.83 -25.69
CA ALA A 66 10.49 -23.11 -26.39
C ALA A 66 11.31 -24.24 -25.75
N ASP A 67 11.26 -24.36 -24.43
CA ASP A 67 11.99 -25.41 -23.70
C ASP A 67 11.42 -26.80 -24.02
N GLU A 68 10.11 -26.95 -24.12
CA GLU A 68 9.47 -28.19 -24.54
C GLU A 68 9.84 -28.57 -25.99
N VAL A 69 9.90 -27.59 -26.90
CA VAL A 69 10.37 -27.83 -28.28
C VAL A 69 11.80 -28.33 -28.29
N GLU A 70 12.69 -27.75 -27.45
CA GLU A 70 14.07 -28.20 -27.37
C GLU A 70 14.20 -29.61 -26.74
N GLN A 71 13.39 -29.93 -25.75
CA GLN A 71 13.32 -31.29 -25.18
C GLN A 71 12.86 -32.32 -26.23
N LEU A 72 11.86 -32.02 -27.05
CA LEU A 72 11.42 -32.86 -28.15
C LEU A 72 12.53 -33.05 -29.21
N ARG A 73 13.24 -31.97 -29.55
CA ARG A 73 14.40 -32.02 -30.43
C ARG A 73 15.49 -32.96 -29.89
N LEU A 74 15.81 -32.86 -28.59
CA LEU A 74 16.79 -33.75 -27.93
C LEU A 74 16.32 -35.19 -27.88
N LYS A 75 15.04 -35.43 -27.60
CA LYS A 75 14.47 -36.80 -27.55
C LYS A 75 14.58 -37.53 -28.88
N TYR A 76 14.20 -36.89 -29.99
CA TYR A 76 14.10 -37.58 -31.29
C TYR A 76 15.35 -37.38 -32.19
N LEU A 77 15.95 -36.20 -32.25
CA LEU A 77 16.96 -35.85 -33.25
C LEU A 77 18.41 -35.73 -32.73
N SER A 78 18.62 -35.87 -31.39
CA SER A 78 20.00 -35.80 -30.84
C SER A 78 20.83 -37.05 -31.21
N LYS A 79 22.14 -36.97 -31.00
CA LYS A 79 23.07 -38.11 -31.20
C LYS A 79 22.68 -39.35 -30.36
N LYS A 80 22.02 -39.18 -29.23
CA LYS A 80 21.49 -40.23 -28.35
C LYS A 80 19.98 -40.37 -28.46
N GLY A 81 19.34 -39.70 -29.41
CA GLY A 81 17.90 -39.71 -29.59
C GLY A 81 17.38 -40.99 -30.21
N GLU A 82 16.07 -41.20 -30.08
CA GLU A 82 15.38 -42.45 -30.47
C GLU A 82 15.57 -42.82 -31.95
N ILE A 83 15.57 -41.81 -32.85
CA ILE A 83 15.80 -42.06 -34.30
C ILE A 83 17.22 -42.54 -34.57
N ASN A 84 18.22 -41.98 -33.84
CA ASN A 84 19.60 -42.44 -34.01
C ASN A 84 19.84 -43.84 -33.38
N ALA A 85 19.09 -44.21 -32.35
CA ALA A 85 19.10 -45.55 -31.79
C ALA A 85 18.58 -46.59 -32.84
N LEU A 86 17.47 -46.26 -33.56
CA LEU A 86 16.99 -47.07 -34.69
C LEU A 86 18.00 -47.18 -35.83
N MET A 87 18.80 -46.14 -36.09
CA MET A 87 19.87 -46.23 -37.07
C MET A 87 21.02 -47.16 -36.67
N ALA A 88 21.26 -47.33 -35.38
CA ALA A 88 22.23 -48.31 -34.87
C ALA A 88 21.69 -49.75 -35.09
N ASP A 89 20.43 -49.99 -34.83
CA ASP A 89 19.76 -51.29 -35.06
C ASP A 89 19.66 -51.63 -36.53
N PHE A 90 19.50 -50.66 -37.41
CA PHE A 90 19.49 -50.79 -38.88
C PHE A 90 20.75 -51.46 -39.44
N ARG A 91 21.91 -51.33 -38.77
CA ARG A 91 23.15 -51.99 -39.20
C ARG A 91 23.04 -53.50 -39.25
N ASN A 92 22.19 -54.07 -38.40
CA ASN A 92 22.00 -55.51 -38.24
C ASN A 92 20.88 -56.08 -39.18
N VAL A 93 20.26 -55.26 -40.02
CA VAL A 93 19.22 -55.65 -40.98
C VAL A 93 19.88 -56.32 -42.23
N ALA A 94 19.23 -57.32 -42.83
CA ALA A 94 19.69 -58.06 -44.01
C ALA A 94 19.70 -57.13 -45.25
N ALA A 95 20.60 -57.43 -46.20
CA ALA A 95 20.85 -56.57 -47.36
C ALA A 95 19.58 -56.32 -48.25
N ASP A 96 18.73 -57.29 -48.35
CA ASP A 96 17.53 -57.29 -49.18
C ASP A 96 16.43 -56.33 -48.65
N GLU A 97 16.40 -56.08 -47.34
CA GLU A 97 15.33 -55.29 -46.67
C GLU A 97 15.85 -53.94 -46.17
N LYS A 98 17.19 -53.72 -46.24
CA LYS A 98 17.81 -52.42 -45.92
C LYS A 98 17.21 -51.24 -46.66
N LYS A 99 16.82 -51.42 -47.88
CA LYS A 99 16.22 -50.37 -48.71
C LYS A 99 14.89 -49.89 -48.14
N THR A 100 14.03 -50.84 -47.76
CA THR A 100 12.68 -50.54 -47.22
C THR A 100 12.73 -49.90 -45.83
N VAL A 101 13.53 -50.46 -44.92
CA VAL A 101 13.68 -49.96 -43.55
C VAL A 101 14.40 -48.61 -43.55
N GLY A 102 15.40 -48.43 -44.46
CA GLY A 102 16.10 -47.18 -44.59
C GLY A 102 15.23 -46.02 -45.11
N MET A 103 14.32 -46.29 -46.04
CA MET A 103 13.33 -45.32 -46.50
C MET A 103 12.42 -44.86 -45.37
N LYS A 104 11.87 -45.78 -44.60
CA LYS A 104 10.98 -45.44 -43.45
C LYS A 104 11.69 -44.70 -42.33
N ILE A 105 12.94 -45.00 -42.02
CA ILE A 105 13.75 -44.25 -41.06
C ILE A 105 14.01 -42.81 -41.54
N ASN A 106 14.29 -42.63 -42.83
CA ASN A 106 14.48 -41.32 -43.42
C ASN A 106 13.18 -40.48 -43.42
N GLU A 107 12.03 -41.14 -43.72
CA GLU A 107 10.70 -40.54 -43.63
C GLU A 107 10.42 -40.07 -42.20
N LEU A 108 10.63 -40.92 -41.19
CA LEU A 108 10.48 -40.56 -39.78
C LEU A 108 11.38 -39.39 -39.37
N LYS A 109 12.64 -39.39 -39.84
CA LYS A 109 13.58 -38.33 -39.52
C LYS A 109 13.18 -36.99 -40.17
N GLN A 110 12.65 -37.03 -41.39
CA GLN A 110 12.16 -35.82 -42.08
C GLN A 110 10.90 -35.31 -41.38
N LEU A 111 9.93 -36.16 -41.09
CA LEU A 111 8.71 -35.82 -40.37
C LEU A 111 9.02 -35.18 -39.01
N ALA A 112 9.96 -35.75 -38.26
CA ALA A 112 10.37 -35.22 -36.94
C ALA A 112 10.98 -33.82 -37.06
N LYS A 113 11.81 -33.58 -38.09
CA LYS A 113 12.37 -32.26 -38.33
C LYS A 113 11.30 -31.24 -38.70
N ASP A 114 10.42 -31.58 -39.62
CA ASP A 114 9.39 -30.68 -40.13
C ASP A 114 8.41 -30.32 -39.00
N ARG A 115 8.03 -31.31 -38.17
CA ARG A 115 7.12 -31.08 -37.07
C ARG A 115 7.74 -30.22 -35.97
N ILE A 116 8.99 -30.48 -35.56
CA ILE A 116 9.70 -29.68 -34.57
C ILE A 116 9.94 -28.25 -35.05
N ASN A 117 10.27 -28.04 -36.34
CA ASN A 117 10.41 -26.69 -36.91
C ASN A 117 9.06 -25.96 -36.93
N SER A 118 7.97 -26.62 -37.33
CA SER A 118 6.62 -26.05 -37.30
C SER A 118 6.21 -25.65 -35.85
N LEU A 119 6.51 -26.47 -34.85
CA LEU A 119 6.29 -26.12 -33.43
C LEU A 119 7.14 -24.94 -32.98
N LYS A 120 8.39 -24.87 -33.43
CA LYS A 120 9.29 -23.74 -33.14
C LYS A 120 8.78 -22.42 -33.70
N ASP A 121 8.28 -22.44 -34.94
CA ASP A 121 7.70 -21.26 -35.57
C ASP A 121 6.41 -20.81 -34.89
N THR A 122 5.57 -21.76 -34.49
CA THR A 122 4.30 -21.48 -33.78
C THR A 122 4.53 -20.91 -32.38
N VAL A 123 5.52 -21.41 -31.65
CA VAL A 123 5.87 -20.93 -30.32
C VAL A 123 6.65 -19.61 -30.42
N GLY A 124 7.47 -19.41 -31.46
CA GLY A 124 8.19 -18.15 -31.73
C GLY A 124 7.24 -16.99 -31.98
N THR A 125 6.20 -17.20 -32.80
CA THR A 125 5.19 -16.15 -33.08
C THR A 125 4.31 -15.79 -31.89
N ALA A 126 4.09 -16.72 -30.94
CA ALA A 126 3.35 -16.42 -29.69
C ALA A 126 4.15 -15.55 -28.71
N ASN A 127 5.48 -15.54 -28.79
CA ASN A 127 6.33 -14.71 -27.94
C ASN A 127 6.60 -13.29 -28.50
N GLU A 128 6.31 -13.03 -29.77
CA GLU A 128 6.49 -11.70 -30.37
C GLU A 128 5.41 -10.68 -29.97
N SER A 129 4.32 -11.11 -29.32
CA SER A 129 3.29 -10.20 -28.80
C SER A 129 3.52 -9.73 -27.36
N SER A 130 4.53 -10.22 -26.65
CA SER A 130 4.98 -9.62 -25.41
C SER A 130 5.87 -8.43 -25.77
N VAL A 131 5.33 -7.21 -25.62
CA VAL A 131 6.15 -5.99 -25.59
C VAL A 131 7.23 -6.23 -24.55
N SER A 132 8.43 -6.57 -25.00
CA SER A 132 9.60 -6.68 -24.12
C SER A 132 9.85 -5.29 -23.56
N LEU A 133 9.38 -5.06 -22.35
CA LEU A 133 9.74 -3.87 -21.58
C LEU A 133 11.27 -3.87 -21.44
N ASP A 134 11.88 -2.91 -22.10
CA ASP A 134 13.32 -2.67 -21.95
C ASP A 134 13.61 -2.16 -20.54
N LEU A 135 13.92 -3.07 -19.64
CA LEU A 135 14.22 -2.77 -18.23
C LEU A 135 15.56 -2.02 -18.07
N THR A 136 16.35 -1.87 -19.15
CA THR A 136 17.59 -1.07 -19.13
C THR A 136 17.33 0.40 -19.41
N ARG A 137 16.15 0.78 -19.91
CA ARG A 137 15.77 2.18 -20.06
C ARG A 137 15.67 2.83 -18.70
N SER A 138 16.37 3.95 -18.54
CA SER A 138 16.15 4.82 -17.39
C SER A 138 14.66 5.14 -17.28
N ALA A 139 14.06 4.85 -16.12
CA ALA A 139 12.70 5.27 -15.83
C ALA A 139 12.64 6.79 -16.05
N TYR A 140 11.75 7.24 -16.94
CA TYR A 140 11.50 8.68 -17.06
C TYR A 140 11.01 9.13 -15.69
N PRO A 141 11.71 10.01 -14.97
CA PRO A 141 11.27 10.43 -13.67
C PRO A 141 9.98 11.23 -13.84
N ILE A 142 8.84 10.58 -13.70
CA ILE A 142 7.58 11.29 -13.49
C ILE A 142 7.75 11.96 -12.14
N ARG A 143 8.03 13.28 -12.17
CA ARG A 143 8.07 14.06 -10.94
C ARG A 143 6.64 14.11 -10.40
N LEU A 144 6.39 13.35 -9.36
CA LEU A 144 5.16 13.48 -8.58
C LEU A 144 5.23 14.85 -7.88
N GLY A 145 4.13 15.61 -7.91
CA GLY A 145 4.01 16.81 -7.11
C GLY A 145 4.05 16.46 -5.61
N THR A 146 4.37 17.44 -4.78
CA THR A 146 4.32 17.29 -3.32
C THR A 146 2.99 17.77 -2.77
N ARG A 147 2.54 17.18 -1.67
CA ARG A 147 1.46 17.75 -0.87
C ARG A 147 2.04 18.91 -0.04
N HIS A 148 1.24 19.96 0.12
CA HIS A 148 1.62 21.06 1.01
C HIS A 148 1.76 20.57 2.45
N PRO A 149 2.82 20.96 3.21
CA PRO A 149 3.06 20.44 4.56
C PRO A 149 1.90 20.66 5.53
N LEU A 150 1.18 21.79 5.45
CA LEU A 150 -0.05 22.00 6.25
C LEU A 150 -1.13 20.98 5.93
N THR A 151 -1.29 20.60 4.65
CA THR A 151 -2.27 19.58 4.26
C THR A 151 -1.87 18.21 4.81
N ILE A 152 -0.60 17.87 4.79
CA ILE A 152 -0.09 16.60 5.35
C ILE A 152 -0.43 16.54 6.85
N VAL A 153 -0.03 17.57 7.60
CA VAL A 153 -0.24 17.61 9.06
C VAL A 153 -1.71 17.70 9.42
N LYS A 154 -2.52 18.52 8.72
CA LYS A 154 -3.96 18.57 8.93
C LYS A 154 -4.61 17.20 8.75
N ASN A 155 -4.28 16.50 7.66
CA ASN A 155 -4.85 15.17 7.41
C ASN A 155 -4.40 14.15 8.48
N GLU A 156 -3.17 14.23 8.95
CA GLU A 156 -2.67 13.37 10.03
C GLU A 156 -3.43 13.62 11.34
N ILE A 157 -3.61 14.89 11.73
CA ILE A 157 -4.44 15.27 12.89
C ILE A 157 -5.86 14.70 12.74
N CYS A 158 -6.50 14.95 11.60
CA CYS A 158 -7.86 14.45 11.34
C CYS A 158 -7.93 12.92 11.41
N ASN A 159 -6.98 12.21 10.82
CA ASN A 159 -6.93 10.74 10.85
C ASN A 159 -6.76 10.19 12.29
N ILE A 160 -5.95 10.84 13.12
CA ILE A 160 -5.79 10.45 14.52
C ILE A 160 -7.14 10.53 15.26
N PHE A 161 -7.83 11.68 15.16
CA PHE A 161 -9.12 11.84 15.84
C PHE A 161 -10.23 10.96 15.24
N GLN A 162 -10.25 10.74 13.92
CA GLN A 162 -11.21 9.82 13.30
C GLN A 162 -11.06 8.39 13.83
N ARG A 163 -9.83 7.91 14.06
CA ARG A 163 -9.60 6.61 14.70
C ARG A 163 -10.08 6.56 16.16
N MET A 164 -10.17 7.71 16.82
CA MET A 164 -10.79 7.82 18.16
C MET A 164 -12.32 7.98 18.10
N GLY A 165 -12.94 7.92 16.91
CA GLY A 165 -14.38 8.01 16.72
C GLY A 165 -14.94 9.41 16.55
N PHE A 166 -14.08 10.41 16.26
CA PHE A 166 -14.56 11.75 15.88
C PHE A 166 -14.95 11.78 14.40
N THR A 167 -16.01 12.50 14.08
CA THR A 167 -16.44 12.80 12.71
C THR A 167 -15.99 14.18 12.29
N LEU A 168 -15.78 14.38 10.99
CA LEU A 168 -15.46 15.70 10.44
C LEU A 168 -16.75 16.51 10.32
N ALA A 169 -16.72 17.75 10.84
CA ALA A 169 -17.76 18.75 10.60
C ALA A 169 -17.11 19.95 9.91
N ASP A 170 -17.83 20.56 8.99
CA ASP A 170 -17.40 21.72 8.22
C ASP A 170 -18.42 22.86 8.37
N GLY A 171 -17.94 24.07 8.31
CA GLY A 171 -18.79 25.26 8.44
C GLY A 171 -18.27 26.45 7.63
N PRO A 172 -19.00 27.57 7.62
CA PRO A 172 -18.70 28.71 6.77
C PRO A 172 -17.47 29.50 7.25
N GLU A 173 -16.62 29.95 6.31
CA GLU A 173 -15.53 30.90 6.63
C GLU A 173 -16.03 32.33 6.86
N ILE A 174 -17.14 32.70 6.23
CA ILE A 174 -17.87 33.95 6.46
C ILE A 174 -19.07 33.62 7.33
N ASP A 175 -19.11 34.15 8.53
CA ASP A 175 -20.12 33.80 9.53
C ASP A 175 -20.64 35.03 10.26
N ASP A 176 -21.60 34.87 11.14
CA ASP A 176 -22.12 35.93 11.95
C ASP A 176 -21.52 35.97 13.37
N ASP A 177 -21.65 37.12 14.01
CA ASP A 177 -21.23 37.30 15.39
C ASP A 177 -21.97 36.40 16.38
N LEU A 178 -23.21 36.03 16.07
CA LEU A 178 -24.01 35.15 16.92
C LEU A 178 -23.31 33.81 17.16
N HIS A 179 -22.83 33.17 16.08
CA HIS A 179 -22.19 31.85 16.16
C HIS A 179 -20.70 31.92 16.52
N VAL A 180 -20.00 32.96 16.04
CA VAL A 180 -18.56 33.08 16.30
C VAL A 180 -18.26 33.57 17.72
N PHE A 181 -19.14 34.41 18.31
CA PHE A 181 -18.87 34.99 19.63
C PHE A 181 -20.01 34.82 20.63
N THR A 182 -21.25 35.23 20.30
CA THR A 182 -22.32 35.33 21.29
C THR A 182 -22.68 33.98 21.90
N LYS A 183 -22.88 32.95 21.11
CA LYS A 183 -23.17 31.59 21.58
C LYS A 183 -22.00 30.91 22.27
N LEU A 184 -20.79 31.40 22.04
CA LEU A 184 -19.58 30.92 22.66
C LEU A 184 -19.23 31.69 23.95
N ASN A 185 -20.22 32.34 24.56
CA ASN A 185 -20.09 33.04 25.84
C ASN A 185 -19.10 34.23 25.85
N PHE A 186 -18.81 34.82 24.69
CA PHE A 186 -18.01 36.04 24.64
C PHE A 186 -18.84 37.26 25.11
N ALA A 187 -18.28 38.03 26.03
CA ALA A 187 -18.88 39.29 26.47
C ALA A 187 -18.99 40.29 25.30
N PRO A 188 -20.00 41.17 25.31
CA PRO A 188 -20.18 42.17 24.24
C PRO A 188 -18.98 43.08 24.01
N ASP A 189 -18.22 43.35 25.07
CA ASP A 189 -17.03 44.21 25.12
C ASP A 189 -15.70 43.44 25.09
N HIS A 190 -15.77 42.14 24.78
CA HIS A 190 -14.56 41.29 24.73
C HIS A 190 -13.59 41.80 23.63
N PRO A 191 -12.27 41.88 23.92
CA PRO A 191 -11.28 42.41 22.94
C PRO A 191 -11.28 41.69 21.60
N ALA A 192 -11.52 40.37 21.55
CA ALA A 192 -11.62 39.59 20.32
C ALA A 192 -12.67 40.12 19.33
N ARG A 193 -13.70 40.85 19.82
CA ARG A 193 -14.70 41.51 18.98
C ARG A 193 -14.23 42.87 18.44
N ASP A 194 -13.03 43.32 18.75
CA ASP A 194 -12.50 44.58 18.22
C ASP A 194 -12.12 44.40 16.73
N MET A 195 -12.24 45.50 15.98
CA MET A 195 -11.79 45.55 14.58
C MET A 195 -10.29 45.36 14.43
N GLN A 196 -9.52 45.55 15.50
CA GLN A 196 -8.09 45.30 15.50
C GLN A 196 -7.74 43.84 15.42
N ASP A 197 -8.62 42.94 15.91
CA ASP A 197 -8.39 41.51 15.98
C ASP A 197 -9.26 40.69 14.99
N THR A 198 -10.38 41.24 14.52
CA THR A 198 -11.34 40.56 13.67
C THR A 198 -11.63 41.29 12.36
N PHE A 199 -11.68 40.58 11.24
CA PHE A 199 -12.09 41.13 9.95
C PHE A 199 -13.60 41.12 9.81
N PHE A 200 -14.25 42.29 9.98
CA PHE A 200 -15.66 42.47 9.71
C PHE A 200 -15.92 42.76 8.24
N ILE A 201 -16.84 42.04 7.62
CA ILE A 201 -17.33 42.28 6.26
C ILE A 201 -18.47 43.31 6.29
N HIS A 202 -19.37 43.14 7.25
CA HIS A 202 -20.51 44.07 7.44
C HIS A 202 -20.80 44.21 8.94
N LYS A 203 -20.98 45.45 9.40
CA LYS A 203 -21.44 45.77 10.77
C LYS A 203 -22.88 46.21 10.74
N HIS A 204 -23.76 45.53 11.50
CA HIS A 204 -25.15 45.93 11.64
C HIS A 204 -25.24 47.11 12.62
N PRO A 205 -25.98 48.19 12.28
CA PRO A 205 -25.95 49.44 13.06
C PRO A 205 -26.56 49.31 14.47
N ASN A 206 -27.47 48.36 14.70
CA ASN A 206 -28.24 48.26 15.94
C ASN A 206 -28.18 46.89 16.63
N ASP A 207 -27.55 45.92 16.03
CA ASP A 207 -27.53 44.55 16.54
C ASP A 207 -26.21 43.86 16.20
N VAL A 208 -25.34 43.76 17.20
CA VAL A 208 -24.02 43.19 17.03
C VAL A 208 -24.07 41.73 16.63
N THR A 209 -25.09 40.97 17.00
CA THR A 209 -25.24 39.53 16.65
C THR A 209 -25.44 39.31 15.15
N LYS A 210 -25.81 40.35 14.39
CA LYS A 210 -25.96 40.35 12.94
C LYS A 210 -24.76 40.87 12.18
N ASN A 211 -23.66 41.15 12.87
CA ASN A 211 -22.42 41.46 12.20
C ASN A 211 -21.94 40.26 11.40
N VAL A 212 -21.46 40.51 10.18
CA VAL A 212 -20.86 39.49 9.32
C VAL A 212 -19.37 39.68 9.32
N LEU A 213 -18.63 38.59 9.54
CA LEU A 213 -17.19 38.59 9.73
C LEU A 213 -16.51 37.37 9.13
N LEU A 214 -15.20 37.41 8.97
CA LEU A 214 -14.37 36.23 8.75
C LEU A 214 -14.12 35.57 10.09
N ARG A 215 -14.43 34.28 10.22
CA ARG A 215 -14.29 33.57 11.48
C ARG A 215 -12.86 33.62 12.04
N SER A 216 -12.72 33.93 13.30
CA SER A 216 -11.42 34.00 14.01
C SER A 216 -10.95 32.66 14.60
N HIS A 217 -11.84 31.68 14.64
CA HIS A 217 -11.64 30.29 15.09
C HIS A 217 -12.71 29.38 14.47
N THR A 218 -12.51 28.08 14.55
CA THR A 218 -13.47 27.09 14.02
C THR A 218 -14.53 26.66 15.05
N SER A 219 -14.56 27.28 16.24
CA SER A 219 -15.59 27.02 17.27
C SER A 219 -17.00 27.43 16.80
N GLY A 220 -17.13 28.37 15.82
CA GLY A 220 -18.40 28.65 15.17
C GLY A 220 -19.06 27.43 14.53
N ASP A 221 -18.25 26.55 13.91
CA ASP A 221 -18.73 25.30 13.33
C ASP A 221 -19.32 24.37 14.39
N GLN A 222 -18.76 24.39 15.62
CA GLN A 222 -19.27 23.63 16.77
C GLN A 222 -20.63 24.15 17.20
N SER A 223 -20.83 25.48 17.24
CA SER A 223 -22.12 26.09 17.61
C SER A 223 -23.21 25.76 16.57
N HIS A 224 -22.91 25.84 15.27
CA HIS A 224 -23.83 25.41 14.20
C HIS A 224 -24.18 23.92 14.29
N TYR A 225 -23.19 23.07 14.62
CA TYR A 225 -23.40 21.64 14.73
C TYR A 225 -24.30 21.30 15.93
N MET A 226 -24.05 21.92 17.10
CA MET A 226 -24.86 21.73 18.31
C MET A 226 -26.32 22.13 18.12
N GLU A 227 -26.65 23.13 17.28
CA GLU A 227 -28.03 23.52 17.01
C GLU A 227 -28.83 22.52 16.19
N THR A 228 -28.13 21.71 15.44
CA THR A 228 -28.77 20.80 14.45
C THR A 228 -28.67 19.33 14.84
N HIS A 229 -27.89 19.02 15.88
CA HIS A 229 -27.64 17.63 16.30
C HIS A 229 -27.79 17.48 17.83
N GLU A 230 -28.43 16.40 18.24
CA GLU A 230 -28.53 16.01 19.65
C GLU A 230 -27.30 15.22 20.11
N PRO A 231 -26.90 15.34 21.39
CA PRO A 231 -25.87 14.47 21.95
C PRO A 231 -26.25 12.97 21.90
N PRO A 232 -25.26 12.05 21.70
CA PRO A 232 -23.82 12.31 21.81
C PRO A 232 -23.23 12.98 20.56
N ILE A 233 -22.46 14.04 20.75
CA ILE A 233 -21.74 14.76 19.71
C ILE A 233 -20.24 14.48 19.85
N ARG A 234 -19.57 14.08 18.77
CA ARG A 234 -18.12 13.87 18.76
C ARG A 234 -17.57 14.28 17.39
N ILE A 235 -17.10 15.50 17.30
CA ILE A 235 -16.68 16.13 16.03
C ILE A 235 -15.33 16.78 16.12
N ILE A 236 -14.66 16.91 14.98
CA ILE A 236 -13.54 17.81 14.74
C ILE A 236 -13.88 18.75 13.58
N CYS A 237 -13.49 20.01 13.71
CA CYS A 237 -13.75 21.09 12.77
C CYS A 237 -12.41 21.61 12.22
N PRO A 238 -11.85 21.01 11.14
CA PRO A 238 -10.66 21.54 10.50
C PRO A 238 -11.03 22.70 9.57
N GLY A 239 -10.42 23.86 9.72
CA GLY A 239 -10.75 24.99 8.87
C GLY A 239 -9.71 26.10 8.88
N ARG A 240 -9.85 27.00 7.90
CA ARG A 240 -9.10 28.25 7.84
C ARG A 240 -9.77 29.28 8.74
N VAL A 241 -8.97 30.06 9.42
CA VAL A 241 -9.40 31.13 10.33
C VAL A 241 -8.62 32.40 10.05
N TYR A 242 -9.14 33.54 10.47
CA TYR A 242 -8.65 34.85 10.09
C TYR A 242 -8.52 35.74 11.31
N ARG A 243 -7.36 36.39 11.45
CA ARG A 243 -7.12 37.41 12.49
C ARG A 243 -6.43 38.62 11.90
N ASN A 244 -6.83 39.80 12.30
CA ASN A 244 -6.29 41.03 11.78
C ASN A 244 -4.91 41.33 12.43
N GLU A 245 -3.96 40.46 12.18
CA GLU A 245 -2.59 40.54 12.70
C GLU A 245 -1.61 40.94 11.60
N ALA A 246 -0.57 41.65 11.97
CA ALA A 246 0.52 41.97 11.05
C ALA A 246 1.31 40.72 10.68
N ILE A 247 1.52 40.53 9.39
CA ILE A 247 2.24 39.34 8.86
C ILE A 247 3.71 39.40 9.30
N SER A 248 4.18 38.33 9.93
CA SER A 248 5.54 38.17 10.42
C SER A 248 5.98 36.69 10.38
N ALA A 249 7.20 36.42 10.79
CA ALA A 249 7.66 35.03 10.94
C ALA A 249 6.85 34.18 11.96
N ARG A 250 6.06 34.84 12.84
CA ARG A 250 5.34 34.22 13.96
C ARG A 250 3.82 34.41 13.92
N ALA A 251 3.31 35.32 13.09
CA ALA A 251 1.90 35.63 12.95
C ALA A 251 1.54 35.81 11.49
N HIS A 252 0.33 35.45 11.13
CA HIS A 252 -0.21 35.64 9.79
C HIS A 252 -1.70 36.04 9.88
N CYS A 253 -2.19 36.78 8.91
CA CYS A 253 -3.60 37.22 8.89
C CYS A 253 -4.60 36.08 8.64
N PHE A 254 -4.16 34.92 8.23
CA PHE A 254 -4.94 33.68 8.21
C PHE A 254 -4.03 32.51 8.61
N PHE A 255 -4.64 31.48 9.18
CA PHE A 255 -3.98 30.22 9.51
C PHE A 255 -5.04 29.11 9.59
N HIS A 256 -4.63 27.90 9.90
CA HIS A 256 -5.53 26.75 9.95
C HIS A 256 -5.62 26.24 11.38
N GLN A 257 -6.85 25.91 11.79
CA GLN A 257 -7.12 25.25 13.06
C GLN A 257 -7.77 23.90 12.85
N VAL A 258 -7.58 23.02 13.81
CA VAL A 258 -8.43 21.85 14.04
C VAL A 258 -8.94 21.95 15.46
N GLU A 259 -10.24 22.09 15.60
CA GLU A 259 -10.90 22.11 16.90
C GLU A 259 -11.74 20.88 17.07
N GLY A 260 -11.86 20.36 18.28
CA GLY A 260 -12.64 19.19 18.63
C GLY A 260 -13.68 19.49 19.70
N LEU A 261 -14.82 18.85 19.59
CA LEU A 261 -15.92 18.91 20.54
C LEU A 261 -16.44 17.50 20.84
N TYR A 262 -16.57 17.18 22.11
CA TYR A 262 -17.26 15.98 22.58
C TYR A 262 -18.28 16.32 23.65
N ILE A 263 -19.53 15.97 23.42
CA ILE A 263 -20.64 16.17 24.35
C ILE A 263 -21.37 14.85 24.55
N ASP A 264 -21.51 14.43 25.79
CA ASP A 264 -22.29 13.26 26.19
C ASP A 264 -22.66 13.36 27.68
N LYS A 265 -23.32 12.34 28.23
CA LYS A 265 -23.58 12.27 29.67
C LYS A 265 -22.32 11.94 30.45
N ASN A 266 -22.13 12.64 31.56
CA ASN A 266 -21.01 12.41 32.50
C ASN A 266 -19.61 12.52 31.91
N VAL A 267 -19.41 13.37 30.88
CA VAL A 267 -18.08 13.65 30.35
C VAL A 267 -17.25 14.43 31.35
N SER A 268 -15.99 14.05 31.55
CA SER A 268 -15.12 14.59 32.57
C SER A 268 -13.83 15.19 31.98
N PHE A 269 -13.14 16.00 32.78
CA PHE A 269 -11.81 16.52 32.43
C PHE A 269 -10.76 15.41 32.28
N THR A 270 -10.98 14.25 32.92
CA THR A 270 -10.13 13.06 32.76
C THR A 270 -10.25 12.49 31.35
N ASP A 271 -11.46 12.48 30.79
CA ASP A 271 -11.70 12.01 29.41
C ASP A 271 -10.98 12.92 28.40
N LEU A 272 -11.08 14.24 28.60
CA LEU A 272 -10.29 15.21 27.82
C LEU A 272 -8.80 14.92 27.90
N LYS A 273 -8.25 14.78 29.11
CA LYS A 273 -6.84 14.49 29.31
C LYS A 273 -6.39 13.21 28.59
N GLN A 274 -7.21 12.15 28.66
CA GLN A 274 -6.90 10.88 28.02
C GLN A 274 -6.86 10.99 26.48
N VAL A 275 -7.82 11.68 25.89
CA VAL A 275 -7.88 11.90 24.43
C VAL A 275 -6.68 12.71 23.97
N LEU A 276 -6.35 13.79 24.69
CA LEU A 276 -5.20 14.63 24.35
C LEU A 276 -3.85 13.93 24.53
N LEU A 277 -3.71 13.07 25.55
CA LEU A 277 -2.50 12.25 25.71
C LEU A 277 -2.36 11.24 24.57
N THR A 278 -3.44 10.61 24.16
CA THR A 278 -3.43 9.69 23.02
C THR A 278 -3.04 10.42 21.73
N PHE A 279 -3.64 11.59 21.47
CA PHE A 279 -3.26 12.44 20.34
C PHE A 279 -1.77 12.81 20.37
N ALA A 280 -1.26 13.28 21.50
CA ALA A 280 0.13 13.69 21.64
C ALA A 280 1.10 12.54 21.33
N ARG A 281 0.81 11.34 21.81
CA ARG A 281 1.64 10.15 21.59
C ARG A 281 1.61 9.66 20.14
N GLU A 282 0.45 9.70 19.50
CA GLU A 282 0.35 9.33 18.09
C GLU A 282 1.01 10.35 17.16
N MET A 283 0.93 11.64 17.49
CA MET A 283 1.47 12.72 16.66
C MET A 283 2.98 12.93 16.81
N PHE A 284 3.53 12.78 18.03
CA PHE A 284 4.90 13.13 18.37
C PHE A 284 5.76 11.97 18.89
N GLY A 285 5.14 10.80 19.07
CA GLY A 285 5.81 9.58 19.51
C GLY A 285 5.36 9.07 20.89
N PRO A 286 5.55 7.77 21.17
CA PRO A 286 4.98 7.08 22.33
C PRO A 286 5.50 7.60 23.69
N ASP A 287 6.69 8.18 23.71
CA ASP A 287 7.32 8.71 24.93
C ASP A 287 6.90 10.16 25.24
N THR A 288 5.96 10.72 24.47
CA THR A 288 5.47 12.08 24.68
C THR A 288 4.57 12.15 25.89
N ASP A 289 4.91 13.02 26.82
CA ASP A 289 4.07 13.38 27.97
C ASP A 289 3.37 14.72 27.77
N ILE A 290 2.24 14.91 28.46
CA ILE A 290 1.47 16.15 28.43
C ILE A 290 1.43 16.81 29.80
N ARG A 291 1.38 18.14 29.76
CA ARG A 291 1.15 18.99 30.94
C ARG A 291 0.00 19.94 30.63
N LEU A 292 -1.00 19.99 31.51
CA LEU A 292 -2.11 20.94 31.43
C LEU A 292 -1.85 22.06 32.40
N ARG A 293 -1.82 23.29 31.89
CA ARG A 293 -1.68 24.53 32.70
C ARG A 293 -3.02 25.25 32.74
N PRO A 294 -3.51 25.69 33.90
CA PRO A 294 -4.73 26.50 33.96
C PRO A 294 -4.65 27.72 33.03
N SER A 295 -5.73 27.98 32.32
CA SER A 295 -5.90 29.12 31.42
C SER A 295 -7.34 29.61 31.48
N TYR A 296 -7.68 30.60 30.68
CA TYR A 296 -9.04 31.12 30.56
C TYR A 296 -9.46 31.23 29.10
N PHE A 297 -10.62 30.66 28.78
CA PHE A 297 -11.33 30.87 27.52
C PHE A 297 -12.81 31.11 27.82
N PRO A 298 -13.50 32.03 27.11
CA PRO A 298 -14.91 32.36 27.40
C PRO A 298 -15.86 31.16 27.29
N PHE A 299 -15.53 30.21 26.44
CA PHE A 299 -16.40 29.07 26.09
C PHE A 299 -16.08 27.78 26.88
N THR A 300 -15.08 27.79 27.78
CA THR A 300 -14.73 26.62 28.59
C THR A 300 -14.45 26.98 30.06
N GLU A 301 -14.89 26.09 30.99
CA GLU A 301 -14.60 26.20 32.42
C GLU A 301 -14.64 24.78 33.05
N PRO A 302 -13.56 24.25 33.63
CA PRO A 302 -12.22 24.82 33.66
C PRO A 302 -11.53 24.79 32.29
N SER A 303 -10.67 25.77 32.06
CA SER A 303 -9.85 25.88 30.86
C SER A 303 -8.39 25.56 31.14
N ALA A 304 -7.70 25.04 30.14
CA ALA A 304 -6.26 24.76 30.23
C ALA A 304 -5.56 24.95 28.87
N GLU A 305 -4.29 25.27 28.93
CA GLU A 305 -3.37 25.12 27.81
C GLU A 305 -2.59 23.82 27.96
N MET A 306 -2.42 23.09 26.86
CA MET A 306 -1.67 21.83 26.85
C MET A 306 -0.28 22.03 26.27
N ASP A 307 0.71 21.66 27.06
CA ASP A 307 2.10 21.52 26.65
C ASP A 307 2.43 20.05 26.44
N ILE A 308 3.32 19.77 25.49
CA ILE A 308 3.96 18.47 25.33
C ILE A 308 5.42 18.52 25.81
N SER A 309 5.95 17.38 26.28
CA SER A 309 7.39 17.26 26.51
C SER A 309 8.15 17.54 25.20
N CYS A 310 9.23 18.32 25.29
CA CYS A 310 9.98 18.67 24.09
C CYS A 310 10.66 17.44 23.50
N PHE A 311 10.19 16.98 22.36
CA PHE A 311 10.69 15.79 21.66
C PHE A 311 12.12 15.97 21.08
N ILE A 312 12.64 17.23 21.05
CA ILE A 312 14.01 17.51 20.57
C ILE A 312 15.04 17.21 21.66
N CYS A 313 14.74 17.57 22.91
CA CYS A 313 15.64 17.38 24.04
C CYS A 313 15.13 16.39 25.09
N GLY A 314 14.06 15.63 24.79
CA GLY A 314 13.49 14.67 25.75
C GLY A 314 12.99 15.30 27.06
N GLY A 315 12.69 16.60 27.06
CA GLY A 315 12.25 17.31 28.28
C GLY A 315 13.36 17.96 29.10
N GLU A 316 14.63 17.79 28.73
CA GLU A 316 15.78 18.35 29.49
C GLU A 316 15.92 19.88 29.40
N GLY A 317 15.41 20.46 28.33
CA GLY A 317 15.55 21.88 28.03
C GLY A 317 16.55 22.16 26.89
N CYS A 318 16.15 22.95 25.91
CA CYS A 318 16.97 23.36 24.78
C CYS A 318 16.56 24.73 24.26
N GLY A 319 17.30 25.30 23.31
CA GLY A 319 16.96 26.59 22.70
C GLY A 319 15.59 26.63 22.03
N PHE A 320 15.10 25.51 21.54
CA PHE A 320 13.78 25.39 20.93
C PHE A 320 12.62 25.53 21.93
N CYS A 321 12.67 24.81 23.05
CA CYS A 321 11.70 24.92 24.15
C CYS A 321 12.04 26.06 25.13
N LYS A 322 12.98 26.90 24.81
CA LYS A 322 13.45 28.02 25.67
C LYS A 322 13.88 27.55 27.07
N GLN A 323 14.58 26.43 27.14
CA GLN A 323 15.09 25.80 28.37
C GLN A 323 14.00 25.29 29.32
N THR A 324 12.72 25.24 28.89
CA THR A 324 11.62 24.84 29.76
C THR A 324 11.39 23.31 29.75
N GLY A 325 11.86 22.60 28.73
CA GLY A 325 11.54 21.19 28.48
C GLY A 325 10.13 20.95 27.93
N TRP A 326 9.29 21.98 27.77
CA TRP A 326 7.89 21.91 27.38
C TRP A 326 7.57 22.83 26.23
N VAL A 327 6.60 22.44 25.40
CA VAL A 327 6.15 23.20 24.23
C VAL A 327 4.62 23.20 24.19
N GLU A 328 4.03 24.40 24.28
CA GLU A 328 2.58 24.56 24.14
C GLU A 328 2.13 24.25 22.72
N ILE A 329 1.03 23.49 22.58
CA ILE A 329 0.48 23.09 21.29
C ILE A 329 -1.00 23.41 21.09
N LEU A 330 -1.80 23.50 22.16
CA LEU A 330 -3.26 23.72 22.05
C LEU A 330 -3.87 24.28 23.33
N GLY A 331 -5.05 24.89 23.17
CA GLY A 331 -5.97 25.21 24.26
C GLY A 331 -7.08 24.17 24.36
N CYS A 332 -7.59 23.95 25.58
CA CYS A 332 -8.67 22.99 25.84
C CYS A 332 -9.43 23.34 27.13
N GLY A 333 -10.58 22.66 27.34
CA GLY A 333 -11.34 22.78 28.57
C GLY A 333 -12.67 22.04 28.55
N MET A 334 -13.37 22.08 29.66
CA MET A 334 -14.76 21.61 29.70
C MET A 334 -15.67 22.70 29.12
N VAL A 335 -16.62 22.31 28.28
CA VAL A 335 -17.56 23.26 27.67
C VAL A 335 -18.36 23.98 28.74
N ASP A 336 -18.40 25.29 28.69
CA ASP A 336 -19.17 26.11 29.63
C ASP A 336 -20.68 25.78 29.50
N PRO A 337 -21.41 25.60 30.62
CA PRO A 337 -22.85 25.34 30.61
C PRO A 337 -23.65 26.36 29.80
N ASN A 338 -23.24 27.66 29.83
CA ASN A 338 -23.90 28.70 29.05
C ASN A 338 -23.81 28.47 27.53
N VAL A 339 -22.70 27.89 27.07
CA VAL A 339 -22.53 27.53 25.63
C VAL A 339 -23.48 26.41 25.24
N LEU A 340 -23.62 25.36 26.08
CA LEU A 340 -24.56 24.27 25.83
C LEU A 340 -26.00 24.81 25.76
N GLU A 341 -26.40 25.63 26.74
CA GLU A 341 -27.75 26.19 26.78
C GLU A 341 -28.02 27.16 25.64
N ALA A 342 -27.04 27.98 25.23
CA ALA A 342 -27.16 28.87 24.08
C ALA A 342 -27.34 28.13 22.76
N CYS A 343 -26.89 26.87 22.70
CA CYS A 343 -27.07 25.98 21.53
C CYS A 343 -28.23 25.00 21.69
N GLY A 344 -29.06 25.12 22.76
CA GLY A 344 -30.26 24.29 22.98
C GLY A 344 -30.01 22.92 23.63
N ILE A 345 -28.82 22.70 24.22
CA ILE A 345 -28.44 21.45 24.92
C ILE A 345 -28.60 21.65 26.41
N ASP A 346 -29.33 20.74 27.10
CA ASP A 346 -29.52 20.77 28.55
C ASP A 346 -28.22 20.50 29.32
N SER A 347 -27.62 21.53 29.90
CA SER A 347 -26.37 21.47 30.67
C SER A 347 -26.48 20.69 31.97
N LYS A 348 -27.67 20.36 32.44
CA LYS A 348 -27.92 19.52 33.65
C LYS A 348 -27.82 18.02 33.31
N VAL A 349 -28.03 17.67 32.07
CA VAL A 349 -27.99 16.27 31.55
C VAL A 349 -26.67 15.95 30.89
N TYR A 350 -26.14 16.93 30.12
CA TYR A 350 -24.97 16.75 29.29
C TYR A 350 -23.80 17.61 29.76
N SER A 351 -22.63 17.08 29.60
CA SER A 351 -21.36 17.78 29.78
C SER A 351 -20.47 17.52 28.58
N GLY A 352 -19.45 18.31 28.37
CA GLY A 352 -18.56 18.09 27.24
C GLY A 352 -17.19 18.74 27.44
N TYR A 353 -16.28 18.43 26.55
CA TYR A 353 -15.00 19.11 26.44
C TYR A 353 -14.75 19.59 25.01
N ALA A 354 -13.93 20.64 24.91
CA ALA A 354 -13.45 21.15 23.64
C ALA A 354 -11.94 21.37 23.70
N PHE A 355 -11.31 21.32 22.53
CA PHE A 355 -9.89 21.63 22.36
C PHE A 355 -9.67 22.25 20.98
N GLY A 356 -8.59 23.05 20.83
CA GLY A 356 -8.28 23.71 19.57
C GLY A 356 -6.78 23.89 19.38
N MET A 357 -6.28 23.49 18.19
CA MET A 357 -4.87 23.56 17.83
C MET A 357 -4.64 24.25 16.50
N GLY A 358 -3.56 25.03 16.40
CA GLY A 358 -3.12 25.61 15.12
C GLY A 358 -2.29 24.61 14.33
N VAL A 359 -2.71 24.32 13.09
CA VAL A 359 -2.02 23.38 12.21
C VAL A 359 -0.59 23.85 11.90
N GLU A 360 -0.40 25.14 11.67
CA GLU A 360 0.92 25.74 11.45
C GLU A 360 1.84 25.51 12.64
N ARG A 361 1.32 25.64 13.87
CA ARG A 361 2.09 25.40 15.09
C ARG A 361 2.60 23.97 15.17
N ILE A 362 1.73 23.00 14.91
CA ILE A 362 2.09 21.57 14.86
C ILE A 362 3.09 21.30 13.73
N THR A 363 2.85 21.89 12.54
CA THR A 363 3.74 21.74 11.37
C THR A 363 5.12 22.29 11.64
N ASN A 364 5.20 23.48 12.24
CA ASN A 364 6.46 24.10 12.65
C ASN A 364 7.26 23.20 13.60
N LEU A 365 6.57 22.59 14.56
CA LEU A 365 7.19 21.67 15.50
C LEU A 365 7.71 20.43 14.80
N LYS A 366 6.86 19.79 13.97
CA LYS A 366 7.18 18.53 13.30
C LYS A 366 8.32 18.65 12.29
N TYR A 367 8.30 19.71 11.48
CA TYR A 367 9.26 19.90 10.38
C TYR A 367 10.32 20.98 10.68
N ARG A 368 10.32 21.54 11.89
CA ARG A 368 11.28 22.58 12.34
C ARG A 368 11.28 23.82 11.45
N VAL A 369 10.11 24.19 10.91
CA VAL A 369 9.95 25.43 10.16
C VAL A 369 9.91 26.59 11.12
N SER A 370 10.72 27.62 10.89
CA SER A 370 10.87 28.77 11.80
C SER A 370 10.13 30.02 11.36
N ASP A 371 9.57 30.01 10.15
CA ASP A 371 8.92 31.18 9.54
C ASP A 371 7.58 30.77 8.93
N LEU A 372 6.48 31.30 9.48
CA LEU A 372 5.12 31.01 9.01
C LEU A 372 4.84 31.47 7.58
N ARG A 373 5.54 32.48 7.09
CA ARG A 373 5.34 33.04 5.74
C ARG A 373 5.62 32.02 4.65
N LEU A 374 6.56 31.10 4.90
CA LEU A 374 6.91 30.03 3.97
C LEU A 374 5.71 29.16 3.56
N PHE A 375 4.72 29.03 4.42
CA PHE A 375 3.50 28.27 4.11
C PHE A 375 2.55 28.99 3.14
N SER A 376 2.70 30.29 2.96
CA SER A 376 1.81 31.11 2.12
C SER A 376 2.49 31.71 0.88
N GLU A 377 3.83 31.75 0.84
CA GLU A 377 4.60 32.35 -0.25
C GLU A 377 4.68 31.50 -1.52
N ASN A 378 4.27 30.23 -1.45
CA ASN A 378 4.32 29.27 -2.56
C ASN A 378 5.73 29.11 -3.19
N ASP A 379 6.80 29.19 -2.36
CA ASP A 379 8.16 28.98 -2.82
C ASP A 379 8.39 27.49 -3.15
N LEU A 380 8.64 27.21 -4.44
CA LEU A 380 8.87 25.86 -4.93
C LEU A 380 10.10 25.18 -4.30
N ARG A 381 11.10 25.93 -3.83
CA ARG A 381 12.27 25.36 -3.14
C ARG A 381 11.85 24.77 -1.80
N PHE A 382 11.05 25.52 -1.05
CA PHE A 382 10.48 25.08 0.22
C PHE A 382 9.54 23.87 0.01
N LEU A 383 8.64 23.93 -0.95
CA LEU A 383 7.69 22.84 -1.21
C LEU A 383 8.39 21.52 -1.62
N LYS A 384 9.49 21.61 -2.37
CA LYS A 384 10.27 20.42 -2.78
C LYS A 384 10.91 19.67 -1.60
N GLU A 385 11.15 20.32 -0.48
CA GLU A 385 11.69 19.65 0.71
C GLU A 385 10.72 18.59 1.27
N PHE A 386 9.45 18.64 0.88
CA PHE A 386 8.40 17.72 1.32
C PHE A 386 8.07 16.60 0.29
N GLU A 387 8.88 16.42 -0.76
CA GLU A 387 8.64 15.37 -1.78
C GLU A 387 8.59 13.95 -1.18
N ALA A 388 9.29 13.70 -0.09
CA ALA A 388 9.32 12.43 0.62
C ALA A 388 8.37 12.36 1.83
N ALA A 389 7.65 13.46 2.16
CA ALA A 389 6.73 13.50 3.28
C ALA A 389 5.36 12.92 2.86
N HIS A 390 4.88 11.92 3.60
CA HIS A 390 3.63 11.19 3.34
C HIS A 390 2.62 11.41 4.45
#